data_5d51c1edc0a99dbcc754005b7e901651
#
_entry.id   5d51c1edc0a99dbcc754005b7e901651
#
_cell.length_a   1.000
_cell.length_b   1.000
_cell.length_c   1.000
_cell.angle_alpha   90.00
_cell.angle_beta   90.00
_cell.angle_gamma   90.00
#
_symmetry.space_group_name_H-M   'P 1'
#
loop_
_entity.id
_entity.type
_entity.pdbx_description
1 polymer ?
#
loop_
_entity_poly.entity_id
_entity_poly.type
_entity_poly.pdbx_seq_one_letter_code
_entity_poly.pdbx_strand_id
1 'polypeptide(L)'
;MTSTFRSACAAALLAPMTTAQTPLALEVVATGLTRPVQVSAPPGDASRLFVVEQAGRVQLLRNGQAQTFLDVRQAPTDQMLDFGERGLLGLAFHPEFAQNGHVFVYCVRTPGIRAVVERYTVSPTNPDVCDPNSFVEVWTTPMIFGNHNAGGIAFGPDGYLYVPVGDGGSTPPNWPSDPFDHAQRLDTMLGKILRLDVDRPQSPRAYGIPPTNPFVGTPGALPEIWATGLRNPWRCTFDRLTGDYWIADVGGQREEIDLEPAGATGGRNYGWPCMSGTFCNATSTSCSCSDPQLTAPLHEYDPPANQAVIGGYAYRGCAIPDLRGSYFFADYMTGQIWSLQHNGRSVTQLIERTAELVAPSPHTLGSISGFGEDAAGELYLCAISGEVYRIVPTTPQLAGITVFGVGTSGCAGPHVLTAGCSPVRGSPAFDLLCSNAPPSTLGLLALALAPDLTGSDPFGVGLQLHVQFGNPLLLLAPMPADATGTGKSTLPIPGSPALVGTRVHTQALWPWNPPSCQPSTIGWSSSSGLTFTIQP
;
A
#
# COMPACT_ATOMS: atom_id res chain seq x y z
N MET A 1 38.29 -66.83 -4.98
CA MET A 1 37.98 -65.73 -5.91
C MET A 1 36.58 -65.16 -5.55
N THR A 2 36.54 -64.16 -4.71
CA THR A 2 35.31 -63.50 -4.26
C THR A 2 35.28 -62.12 -4.85
N SER A 3 34.36 -61.91 -5.81
CA SER A 3 34.12 -60.67 -6.49
C SER A 3 33.12 -59.82 -5.67
N THR A 4 33.57 -58.68 -5.14
CA THR A 4 32.74 -57.67 -4.47
C THR A 4 32.24 -56.67 -5.50
N PHE A 5 30.93 -56.71 -5.80
CA PHE A 5 30.22 -55.64 -6.52
C PHE A 5 30.05 -54.41 -5.61
N ARG A 6 30.67 -53.32 -5.96
CA ARG A 6 30.38 -51.99 -5.39
C ARG A 6 29.25 -51.34 -6.17
N SER A 7 28.08 -51.21 -5.55
CA SER A 7 26.96 -50.44 -6.06
C SER A 7 27.27 -48.96 -5.83
N ALA A 8 27.41 -48.19 -6.92
CA ALA A 8 27.52 -46.73 -6.86
C ALA A 8 26.12 -46.14 -6.88
N CYS A 9 25.64 -45.62 -5.75
CA CYS A 9 24.46 -44.76 -5.70
C CYS A 9 24.81 -43.39 -6.28
N ALA A 10 24.32 -43.09 -7.48
CA ALA A 10 24.33 -41.74 -8.03
C ALA A 10 23.25 -40.93 -7.32
N ALA A 11 23.63 -40.02 -6.45
CA ALA A 11 22.74 -38.99 -5.92
C ALA A 11 22.47 -37.98 -7.04
N ALA A 12 21.26 -38.00 -7.61
CA ALA A 12 20.79 -36.95 -8.50
C ALA A 12 20.58 -35.67 -7.68
N LEU A 13 21.46 -34.72 -7.84
CA LEU A 13 21.25 -33.32 -7.38
C LEU A 13 20.07 -32.76 -8.15
N LEU A 14 18.90 -32.75 -7.53
CA LEU A 14 17.76 -31.93 -8.00
C LEU A 14 18.18 -30.46 -7.83
N ALA A 15 18.51 -29.81 -8.96
CA ALA A 15 18.63 -28.37 -9.00
C ALA A 15 17.27 -27.78 -8.57
N PRO A 16 17.25 -26.74 -7.71
CA PRO A 16 16.00 -26.08 -7.40
C PRO A 16 15.40 -25.53 -8.72
N MET A 17 14.21 -25.99 -9.07
CA MET A 17 13.43 -25.34 -10.12
C MET A 17 13.10 -23.95 -9.60
N THR A 18 13.76 -22.92 -10.15
CA THR A 18 13.30 -21.55 -10.00
C THR A 18 11.97 -21.47 -10.74
N THR A 19 10.86 -21.47 -10.01
CA THR A 19 9.56 -21.13 -10.60
C THR A 19 9.69 -19.76 -11.24
N ALA A 20 9.41 -19.67 -12.54
CA ALA A 20 9.36 -18.37 -13.21
C ALA A 20 8.35 -17.49 -12.48
N GLN A 21 8.76 -16.28 -12.10
CA GLN A 21 7.83 -15.33 -11.46
C GLN A 21 6.72 -14.95 -12.44
N THR A 22 5.55 -14.63 -11.87
CA THR A 22 4.41 -14.14 -12.64
C THR A 22 4.79 -12.88 -13.41
N PRO A 23 4.65 -12.86 -14.76
CA PRO A 23 4.90 -11.67 -15.56
C PRO A 23 3.88 -10.58 -15.24
N LEU A 24 4.36 -9.32 -15.20
CA LEU A 24 3.60 -8.15 -14.80
C LEU A 24 3.21 -7.27 -15.99
N ALA A 25 2.17 -6.46 -15.77
CA ALA A 25 1.73 -5.41 -16.68
C ALA A 25 1.21 -4.22 -15.87
N LEU A 26 1.03 -3.08 -16.55
CA LEU A 26 0.35 -1.91 -16.02
C LEU A 26 -1.06 -1.80 -16.59
N GLU A 27 -2.03 -1.54 -15.72
CA GLU A 27 -3.41 -1.18 -16.07
C GLU A 27 -3.65 0.29 -15.76
N VAL A 28 -4.20 1.06 -16.70
CA VAL A 28 -4.54 2.48 -16.48
C VAL A 28 -5.72 2.57 -15.54
N VAL A 29 -5.57 3.30 -14.45
CA VAL A 29 -6.63 3.52 -13.44
C VAL A 29 -7.22 4.92 -13.57
N ALA A 30 -6.38 5.93 -13.80
CA ALA A 30 -6.83 7.31 -14.01
C ALA A 30 -5.82 8.07 -14.87
N THR A 31 -6.31 9.11 -15.53
CA THR A 31 -5.52 10.03 -16.36
C THR A 31 -5.98 11.47 -16.13
N GLY A 32 -5.20 12.46 -16.58
CA GLY A 32 -5.55 13.87 -16.49
C GLY A 32 -5.45 14.47 -15.09
N LEU A 33 -4.75 13.78 -14.18
CA LEU A 33 -4.44 14.29 -12.84
C LEU A 33 -3.32 15.34 -12.90
N THR A 34 -3.19 16.17 -11.87
CA THR A 34 -2.18 17.23 -11.83
C THR A 34 -1.03 16.85 -10.92
N ARG A 35 0.05 16.27 -11.49
CA ARG A 35 1.24 15.81 -10.76
C ARG A 35 0.87 14.89 -9.59
N PRO A 36 0.30 13.70 -9.85
CA PRO A 36 -0.01 12.74 -8.79
C PRO A 36 1.29 12.23 -8.15
N VAL A 37 1.31 12.10 -6.83
CA VAL A 37 2.53 11.71 -6.06
C VAL A 37 2.29 10.56 -5.08
N GLN A 38 1.04 10.21 -4.80
CA GLN A 38 0.71 9.09 -3.90
C GLN A 38 -0.68 8.55 -4.22
N VAL A 39 -0.85 7.24 -4.11
CA VAL A 39 -2.16 6.56 -4.04
C VAL A 39 -2.33 6.00 -2.64
N SER A 40 -3.53 6.10 -2.08
CA SER A 40 -3.85 5.58 -0.74
C SER A 40 -5.32 5.15 -0.65
N ALA A 41 -5.61 4.27 0.29
CA ALA A 41 -6.98 3.89 0.66
C ALA A 41 -7.15 3.93 2.18
N PRO A 42 -8.35 4.27 2.69
CA PRO A 42 -8.62 4.19 4.12
C PRO A 42 -8.53 2.74 4.63
N PRO A 43 -8.16 2.52 5.88
CA PRO A 43 -8.12 1.18 6.47
C PRO A 43 -9.46 0.44 6.30
N GLY A 44 -9.40 -0.74 5.68
CA GLY A 44 -10.57 -1.61 5.48
C GLY A 44 -11.56 -1.16 4.40
N ASP A 45 -11.32 -0.07 3.69
CA ASP A 45 -12.21 0.45 2.64
C ASP A 45 -11.70 0.08 1.25
N ALA A 46 -12.18 -1.02 0.72
CA ALA A 46 -11.85 -1.49 -0.63
C ALA A 46 -12.65 -0.77 -1.75
N SER A 47 -13.55 0.17 -1.40
CA SER A 47 -14.42 0.84 -2.36
C SER A 47 -13.91 2.20 -2.83
N ARG A 48 -12.95 2.79 -2.13
CA ARG A 48 -12.44 4.13 -2.39
C ARG A 48 -10.92 4.13 -2.55
N LEU A 49 -10.46 4.79 -3.59
CA LEU A 49 -9.04 5.00 -3.87
C LEU A 49 -8.78 6.51 -3.94
N PHE A 50 -7.75 6.98 -3.27
CA PHE A 50 -7.43 8.40 -3.18
C PHE A 50 -6.07 8.68 -3.81
N VAL A 51 -5.98 9.78 -4.56
CA VAL A 51 -4.75 10.22 -5.21
C VAL A 51 -4.38 11.61 -4.72
N VAL A 52 -3.15 11.76 -4.25
CA VAL A 52 -2.58 13.05 -3.87
C VAL A 52 -2.02 13.73 -5.10
N GLU A 53 -2.54 14.89 -5.43
CA GLU A 53 -1.98 15.80 -6.42
C GLU A 53 -1.06 16.82 -5.74
N GLN A 54 0.20 16.89 -6.15
CA GLN A 54 1.20 17.82 -5.59
C GLN A 54 0.69 19.27 -5.58
N ALA A 55 -0.17 19.62 -6.53
CA ALA A 55 -0.80 20.94 -6.67
C ALA A 55 -1.81 21.30 -5.57
N GLY A 56 -2.07 20.38 -4.59
CA GLY A 56 -2.85 20.69 -3.40
C GLY A 56 -4.24 20.08 -3.33
N ARG A 57 -4.51 19.03 -4.11
CA ARG A 57 -5.76 18.29 -4.03
C ARG A 57 -5.54 16.83 -3.66
N VAL A 58 -6.51 16.27 -2.98
CA VAL A 58 -6.71 14.84 -2.87
C VAL A 58 -7.92 14.49 -3.70
N GLN A 59 -7.75 13.64 -4.71
CA GLN A 59 -8.82 13.16 -5.57
C GLN A 59 -9.31 11.80 -5.08
N LEU A 60 -10.63 11.61 -5.03
CA LEU A 60 -11.28 10.32 -4.88
C LEU A 60 -11.51 9.73 -6.27
N LEU A 61 -11.00 8.54 -6.51
CA LEU A 61 -11.25 7.80 -7.75
C LEU A 61 -12.38 6.79 -7.56
N ARG A 62 -13.36 6.83 -8.46
CA ARG A 62 -14.40 5.82 -8.60
C ARG A 62 -14.67 5.53 -10.08
N ASN A 63 -14.61 4.27 -10.49
CA ASN A 63 -14.89 3.85 -11.85
C ASN A 63 -14.11 4.67 -12.90
N GLY A 64 -12.83 4.94 -12.63
CA GLY A 64 -11.95 5.73 -13.50
C GLY A 64 -12.23 7.25 -13.53
N GLN A 65 -13.18 7.74 -12.74
CA GLN A 65 -13.48 9.17 -12.62
C GLN A 65 -12.86 9.76 -11.35
N ALA A 66 -12.26 10.93 -11.47
CA ALA A 66 -11.69 11.68 -10.36
C ALA A 66 -12.70 12.73 -9.84
N GLN A 67 -12.91 12.75 -8.52
CA GLN A 67 -13.69 13.75 -7.80
C GLN A 67 -12.82 14.35 -6.71
N THR A 68 -12.83 15.67 -6.53
CA THR A 68 -12.07 16.30 -5.44
C THR A 68 -12.66 15.91 -4.09
N PHE A 69 -11.84 15.21 -3.29
CA PHE A 69 -12.14 14.86 -1.90
C PHE A 69 -11.74 15.97 -0.94
N LEU A 70 -10.54 16.54 -1.11
CA LEU A 70 -10.00 17.63 -0.31
C LEU A 70 -9.18 18.57 -1.20
N ASP A 71 -9.40 19.89 -1.07
CA ASP A 71 -8.53 20.91 -1.65
C ASP A 71 -7.92 21.73 -0.50
N VAL A 72 -6.66 21.44 -0.14
CA VAL A 72 -5.97 22.09 0.98
C VAL A 72 -5.68 23.57 0.75
N ARG A 73 -5.81 24.06 -0.49
CA ARG A 73 -5.66 25.49 -0.83
C ARG A 73 -6.85 26.32 -0.38
N GLN A 74 -7.99 25.65 -0.09
CA GLN A 74 -9.20 26.29 0.41
C GLN A 74 -9.25 26.36 1.95
N ALA A 75 -8.27 25.75 2.63
CA ALA A 75 -8.19 25.81 4.09
C ALA A 75 -7.95 27.25 4.55
N PRO A 76 -8.51 27.68 5.70
CA PRO A 76 -8.32 29.02 6.27
C PRO A 76 -6.94 29.16 6.91
N THR A 77 -5.88 29.00 6.15
CA THR A 77 -4.47 28.99 6.60
C THR A 77 -3.57 29.67 5.56
N ASP A 78 -2.27 29.68 5.83
CA ASP A 78 -1.25 30.24 4.97
C ASP A 78 -1.19 29.59 3.59
N GLN A 79 -0.65 30.33 2.61
CA GLN A 79 -0.57 29.87 1.22
C GLN A 79 0.31 28.62 1.12
N MET A 80 -0.16 27.62 0.39
CA MET A 80 0.63 26.45 0.00
C MET A 80 1.63 26.84 -1.11
N LEU A 81 2.85 26.31 -1.00
CA LEU A 81 3.89 26.41 -2.01
C LEU A 81 3.94 25.08 -2.78
N ASP A 82 3.83 25.10 -4.10
CA ASP A 82 3.73 23.90 -4.95
C ASP A 82 4.74 23.88 -6.13
N PHE A 83 5.86 24.55 -5.97
CA PHE A 83 6.92 24.63 -6.96
C PHE A 83 8.13 23.75 -6.58
N GLY A 84 8.69 23.03 -7.57
CA GLY A 84 9.81 22.09 -7.36
C GLY A 84 9.38 20.88 -6.55
N GLU A 85 10.09 20.57 -5.46
CA GLU A 85 9.76 19.47 -4.55
C GLU A 85 8.66 19.84 -3.53
N ARG A 86 8.20 21.08 -3.51
CA ARG A 86 7.15 21.56 -2.57
C ARG A 86 5.77 21.19 -3.06
N GLY A 87 4.80 21.23 -2.18
CA GLY A 87 3.40 20.98 -2.53
C GLY A 87 2.69 20.20 -1.45
N LEU A 88 1.60 19.55 -1.83
CA LEU A 88 0.95 18.50 -1.07
C LEU A 88 1.69 17.19 -1.38
N LEU A 89 2.41 16.66 -0.38
CA LEU A 89 3.40 15.60 -0.59
C LEU A 89 2.98 14.25 0.01
N GLY A 90 2.09 14.25 1.00
CA GLY A 90 1.67 13.01 1.66
C GLY A 90 0.27 13.05 2.22
N LEU A 91 -0.31 11.87 2.34
CA LEU A 91 -1.65 11.61 2.89
C LEU A 91 -1.59 10.36 3.76
N ALA A 92 -2.13 10.46 4.96
CA ALA A 92 -2.38 9.31 5.82
C ALA A 92 -3.80 9.37 6.40
N PHE A 93 -4.55 8.28 6.27
CA PHE A 93 -5.82 8.11 6.96
C PHE A 93 -5.54 7.63 8.38
N HIS A 94 -6.27 8.19 9.35
CA HIS A 94 -6.20 7.71 10.72
C HIS A 94 -6.54 6.21 10.82
N PRO A 95 -5.90 5.41 11.69
CA PRO A 95 -6.26 4.00 11.85
C PRO A 95 -7.75 3.76 12.15
N GLU A 96 -8.35 4.67 12.90
CA GLU A 96 -9.80 4.68 13.21
C GLU A 96 -10.60 5.62 12.29
N PHE A 97 -10.18 5.78 11.03
CA PHE A 97 -10.82 6.69 10.07
C PHE A 97 -12.33 6.45 9.92
N ALA A 98 -12.76 5.20 9.95
CA ALA A 98 -14.18 4.85 9.85
C ALA A 98 -15.03 5.42 11.00
N GLN A 99 -14.43 5.71 12.17
CA GLN A 99 -15.08 6.25 13.36
C GLN A 99 -14.92 7.77 13.46
N ASN A 100 -13.72 8.28 13.20
CA ASN A 100 -13.38 9.69 13.47
C ASN A 100 -13.32 10.57 12.21
N GLY A 101 -13.22 9.98 11.01
CA GLY A 101 -13.13 10.70 9.74
C GLY A 101 -11.85 11.55 9.59
N HIS A 102 -10.81 11.31 10.39
CA HIS A 102 -9.61 12.12 10.38
C HIS A 102 -8.66 11.75 9.25
N VAL A 103 -8.20 12.77 8.54
CA VAL A 103 -7.24 12.69 7.42
C VAL A 103 -6.07 13.61 7.74
N PHE A 104 -4.86 13.09 7.60
CA PHE A 104 -3.63 13.84 7.81
C PHE A 104 -2.93 14.04 6.46
N VAL A 105 -2.43 15.25 6.24
CA VAL A 105 -1.65 15.58 5.06
C VAL A 105 -0.35 16.24 5.44
N TYR A 106 0.67 16.04 4.62
CA TYR A 106 1.93 16.77 4.70
C TYR A 106 2.04 17.71 3.51
N CYS A 107 2.24 18.99 3.77
CA CYS A 107 2.41 19.99 2.74
C CYS A 107 3.44 21.06 3.11
N VAL A 108 3.78 21.91 2.13
CA VAL A 108 4.72 23.03 2.32
C VAL A 108 3.98 24.35 2.20
N ARG A 109 4.12 25.23 3.23
CA ARG A 109 3.40 26.51 3.32
C ARG A 109 4.31 27.71 3.59
N THR A 110 3.73 28.91 3.40
CA THR A 110 4.24 30.20 3.86
C THR A 110 3.89 30.42 5.36
N PRO A 111 4.42 31.48 6.05
CA PRO A 111 5.48 32.37 5.61
C PRO A 111 6.84 31.67 5.59
N GLY A 112 7.73 32.13 4.73
CA GLY A 112 8.97 31.42 4.47
C GLY A 112 8.72 30.12 3.73
N ILE A 113 9.45 29.07 4.10
CA ILE A 113 9.22 27.69 3.64
C ILE A 113 9.04 26.87 4.92
N ARG A 114 7.86 26.29 5.12
CA ARG A 114 7.53 25.46 6.29
C ARG A 114 6.98 24.12 5.85
N ALA A 115 7.54 23.04 6.37
CA ALA A 115 6.88 21.75 6.34
C ALA A 115 5.78 21.71 7.39
N VAL A 116 4.61 21.24 7.05
CA VAL A 116 3.41 21.24 7.90
C VAL A 116 2.70 19.91 7.80
N VAL A 117 2.31 19.34 8.93
CA VAL A 117 1.31 18.27 9.02
C VAL A 117 -0.01 18.89 9.46
N GLU A 118 -1.03 18.66 8.65
CA GLU A 118 -2.37 19.17 8.88
C GLU A 118 -3.36 18.01 9.03
N ARG A 119 -4.34 18.16 9.92
CA ARG A 119 -5.48 17.28 10.05
C ARG A 119 -6.73 17.94 9.50
N TYR A 120 -7.51 17.16 8.75
CA TYR A 120 -8.84 17.50 8.28
C TYR A 120 -9.84 16.42 8.71
N THR A 121 -11.13 16.76 8.65
CA THR A 121 -12.22 15.83 8.99
C THR A 121 -13.17 15.70 7.81
N VAL A 122 -13.59 14.49 7.54
CA VAL A 122 -14.59 14.18 6.50
C VAL A 122 -15.93 14.85 6.87
N SER A 123 -16.64 15.34 5.86
CA SER A 123 -17.97 15.91 6.04
C SER A 123 -18.93 14.89 6.70
N PRO A 124 -19.66 15.27 7.74
CA PRO A 124 -20.59 14.37 8.41
C PRO A 124 -21.80 13.99 7.53
N THR A 125 -22.03 14.73 6.45
CA THR A 125 -23.17 14.51 5.53
C THR A 125 -22.78 13.87 4.21
N ASN A 126 -21.47 13.87 3.88
CA ASN A 126 -20.95 13.27 2.65
C ASN A 126 -19.57 12.64 2.88
N PRO A 127 -19.47 11.31 2.98
CA PRO A 127 -18.20 10.61 3.23
C PRO A 127 -17.18 10.74 2.09
N ASP A 128 -17.57 11.27 0.94
CA ASP A 128 -16.73 11.47 -0.24
C ASP A 128 -16.17 12.90 -0.34
N VAL A 129 -16.36 13.71 0.69
CA VAL A 129 -15.86 15.09 0.78
C VAL A 129 -15.24 15.32 2.15
N CYS A 130 -14.03 15.84 2.17
CA CYS A 130 -13.36 16.31 3.38
C CYS A 130 -13.53 17.83 3.50
N ASP A 131 -13.90 18.33 4.68
CA ASP A 131 -14.15 19.77 4.90
C ASP A 131 -12.82 20.53 5.04
N PRO A 132 -12.46 21.42 4.11
CA PRO A 132 -11.24 22.21 4.25
C PRO A 132 -11.27 23.19 5.43
N ASN A 133 -12.46 23.55 5.95
CA ASN A 133 -12.59 24.41 7.13
C ASN A 133 -12.38 23.65 8.45
N SER A 134 -12.33 22.33 8.44
CA SER A 134 -12.00 21.51 9.60
C SER A 134 -10.50 21.47 9.92
N PHE A 135 -9.73 22.31 9.26
CA PHE A 135 -8.28 22.44 9.37
C PHE A 135 -7.78 22.55 10.80
N VAL A 136 -6.76 21.76 11.13
CA VAL A 136 -5.95 21.86 12.34
C VAL A 136 -4.48 21.69 11.96
N GLU A 137 -3.64 22.70 12.21
CA GLU A 137 -2.18 22.53 12.12
C GLU A 137 -1.74 21.64 13.27
N VAL A 138 -1.25 20.43 12.95
CA VAL A 138 -0.82 19.45 13.95
C VAL A 138 0.64 19.68 14.30
N TRP A 139 1.50 19.81 13.29
CA TRP A 139 2.94 19.97 13.47
C TRP A 139 3.52 20.83 12.34
N THR A 140 4.59 21.56 12.64
CA THR A 140 5.31 22.37 11.66
C THR A 140 6.78 22.54 12.01
N THR A 141 7.63 22.70 10.99
CA THR A 141 9.04 23.09 11.13
C THR A 141 9.47 24.00 9.97
N PRO A 142 10.31 25.02 10.22
CA PRO A 142 10.92 25.78 9.13
C PRO A 142 11.84 24.90 8.28
N MET A 143 11.77 25.07 6.96
CA MET A 143 12.73 24.53 6.00
C MET A 143 13.68 25.63 5.55
N ILE A 144 14.93 25.29 5.26
CA ILE A 144 15.93 26.31 4.90
C ILE A 144 15.89 26.62 3.41
N PHE A 145 15.78 25.56 2.61
CA PHE A 145 15.69 25.66 1.16
C PHE A 145 14.39 25.01 0.64
N GLY A 146 14.16 25.11 -0.66
CA GLY A 146 12.93 24.60 -1.28
C GLY A 146 13.00 23.15 -1.75
N ASN A 147 14.06 22.43 -1.42
CA ASN A 147 14.31 21.03 -1.75
C ASN A 147 14.50 20.18 -0.49
N HIS A 148 14.55 18.85 -0.64
CA HIS A 148 14.60 17.85 0.44
C HIS A 148 13.44 18.02 1.43
N ASN A 149 12.22 18.07 0.90
CA ASN A 149 11.04 18.29 1.72
C ASN A 149 10.48 16.98 2.31
N ALA A 150 10.90 15.81 1.83
CA ALA A 150 10.35 14.51 2.24
C ALA A 150 8.81 14.43 2.10
N GLY A 151 8.08 13.96 3.11
CA GLY A 151 6.63 14.10 3.24
C GLY A 151 5.80 12.83 3.12
N GLY A 152 6.41 11.65 2.98
CA GLY A 152 5.71 10.37 2.95
C GLY A 152 5.23 9.92 4.33
N ILE A 153 4.25 10.63 4.94
CA ILE A 153 3.72 10.33 6.27
C ILE A 153 2.94 9.02 6.30
N ALA A 154 3.04 8.28 7.41
CA ALA A 154 2.30 7.05 7.62
C ALA A 154 1.99 6.80 9.10
N PHE A 155 0.86 6.12 9.40
CA PHE A 155 0.63 5.57 10.73
C PHE A 155 1.35 4.23 10.88
N GLY A 156 2.08 4.08 11.97
CA GLY A 156 2.69 2.82 12.34
C GLY A 156 1.66 1.82 12.92
N PRO A 157 2.04 0.53 13.04
CA PRO A 157 1.19 -0.48 13.67
C PRO A 157 0.95 -0.21 15.16
N ASP A 158 1.70 0.70 15.76
CA ASP A 158 1.57 1.19 17.13
C ASP A 158 0.58 2.35 17.29
N GLY A 159 -0.05 2.78 16.17
CA GLY A 159 -1.04 3.85 16.12
C GLY A 159 -0.48 5.27 16.09
N TYR A 160 0.84 5.47 16.17
CA TYR A 160 1.45 6.79 16.09
C TYR A 160 1.71 7.22 14.65
N LEU A 161 1.74 8.54 14.43
CA LEU A 161 2.06 9.13 13.11
C LEU A 161 3.58 9.28 12.99
N TYR A 162 4.16 8.68 11.94
CA TYR A 162 5.55 8.82 11.56
C TYR A 162 5.66 9.89 10.47
N VAL A 163 6.55 10.86 10.72
CA VAL A 163 6.71 12.03 9.85
C VAL A 163 8.18 12.10 9.40
N PRO A 164 8.49 11.69 8.17
CA PRO A 164 9.80 11.89 7.58
C PRO A 164 10.00 13.36 7.22
N VAL A 165 11.18 13.90 7.54
CA VAL A 165 11.56 15.28 7.28
C VAL A 165 12.97 15.29 6.71
N GLY A 166 13.16 15.93 5.56
CA GLY A 166 14.48 16.07 4.96
C GLY A 166 15.42 16.99 5.74
N ASP A 167 16.68 17.03 5.36
CA ASP A 167 17.73 17.84 6.00
C ASP A 167 17.54 19.36 5.78
N GLY A 168 16.53 19.76 5.01
CA GLY A 168 16.24 21.15 4.65
C GLY A 168 16.95 21.60 3.37
N GLY A 169 17.66 20.71 2.71
CA GLY A 169 18.25 20.92 1.40
C GLY A 169 19.53 21.75 1.41
N SER A 170 20.00 22.07 0.21
CA SER A 170 21.12 22.96 -0.04
C SER A 170 21.04 23.56 -1.45
N THR A 171 21.93 24.54 -1.73
CA THR A 171 22.11 25.12 -3.06
C THR A 171 23.60 25.14 -3.39
N PRO A 172 23.99 25.19 -4.70
CA PRO A 172 25.39 25.40 -5.04
C PRO A 172 25.99 26.64 -4.34
N PRO A 173 27.25 26.61 -3.87
CA PRO A 173 28.23 25.54 -4.06
C PRO A 173 28.19 24.39 -3.04
N ASN A 174 27.25 24.38 -2.11
CA ASN A 174 27.19 23.41 -1.02
C ASN A 174 26.49 22.09 -1.36
N TRP A 175 26.02 21.94 -2.59
CA TRP A 175 25.41 20.71 -3.08
C TRP A 175 26.45 19.58 -3.22
N PRO A 176 26.17 18.34 -2.81
CA PRO A 176 24.94 17.80 -2.21
C PRO A 176 24.93 17.73 -0.67
N SER A 177 25.79 18.42 0.06
CA SER A 177 25.99 18.32 1.51
C SER A 177 24.86 18.93 2.34
N ASP A 178 24.78 18.52 3.60
CA ASP A 178 24.03 19.20 4.69
C ASP A 178 24.93 20.25 5.34
N PRO A 179 24.88 21.53 4.92
CA PRO A 179 25.84 22.54 5.34
C PRO A 179 25.69 22.96 6.82
N PHE A 180 24.63 22.50 7.50
CA PHE A 180 24.34 22.84 8.88
C PHE A 180 24.33 21.62 9.82
N ASP A 181 24.69 20.44 9.29
CA ASP A 181 24.70 19.16 10.00
C ASP A 181 23.34 18.82 10.66
N HIS A 182 22.25 19.27 10.06
CA HIS A 182 20.91 19.07 10.62
C HIS A 182 20.59 17.59 10.86
N ALA A 183 20.99 16.73 9.95
CA ALA A 183 20.69 15.31 10.03
C ALA A 183 21.29 14.64 11.27
N GLN A 184 22.44 15.13 11.78
CA GLN A 184 23.12 14.58 12.95
C GLN A 184 22.72 15.29 14.27
N ARG A 185 22.25 16.53 14.22
CA ARG A 185 21.88 17.30 15.40
C ARG A 185 20.56 16.82 15.98
N LEU A 186 20.46 16.73 17.31
CA LEU A 186 19.25 16.33 18.04
C LEU A 186 18.35 17.52 18.46
N ASP A 187 18.82 18.75 18.27
CA ASP A 187 18.08 20.00 18.59
C ASP A 187 17.30 20.57 17.38
N THR A 188 17.18 19.79 16.30
CA THR A 188 16.42 20.14 15.09
C THR A 188 15.61 18.96 14.59
N MET A 189 14.49 19.23 13.91
CA MET A 189 13.62 18.22 13.31
C MET A 189 14.02 17.85 11.87
N LEU A 190 15.03 18.53 11.31
CA LEU A 190 15.48 18.32 9.94
C LEU A 190 16.41 17.08 9.83
N GLY A 191 16.28 16.30 8.73
CA GLY A 191 17.02 15.06 8.51
C GLY A 191 16.62 13.92 9.45
N LYS A 192 15.33 13.77 9.74
CA LYS A 192 14.76 12.90 10.76
C LYS A 192 13.56 12.10 10.28
N ILE A 193 13.28 11.00 10.97
CA ILE A 193 11.91 10.51 11.15
C ILE A 193 11.44 10.98 12.53
N LEU A 194 10.28 11.62 12.59
CA LEU A 194 9.60 11.97 13.83
C LEU A 194 8.47 10.98 14.09
N ARG A 195 8.11 10.80 15.38
CA ARG A 195 6.98 9.95 15.79
C ARG A 195 6.10 10.70 16.78
N LEU A 196 4.83 10.90 16.43
CA LEU A 196 3.89 11.79 17.11
C LEU A 196 2.63 11.04 17.54
N ASP A 197 2.12 11.36 18.75
CA ASP A 197 0.81 10.90 19.25
C ASP A 197 -0.25 11.96 18.90
N VAL A 198 -1.00 11.75 17.83
CA VAL A 198 -2.01 12.72 17.36
C VAL A 198 -3.35 12.58 18.09
N ASP A 199 -3.52 11.54 18.91
CA ASP A 199 -4.74 11.28 19.69
C ASP A 199 -4.70 11.91 21.07
N ARG A 200 -3.48 12.17 21.59
CA ARG A 200 -3.29 12.71 22.95
C ARG A 200 -2.45 13.99 22.92
N PRO A 201 -3.02 15.10 22.40
CA PRO A 201 -2.30 16.35 22.31
C PRO A 201 -1.87 16.86 23.68
N GLN A 202 -0.68 17.42 23.77
CA GLN A 202 -0.09 18.00 24.99
C GLN A 202 0.17 19.49 24.79
N SER A 203 -0.72 20.33 25.34
CA SER A 203 -0.62 21.79 25.20
C SER A 203 0.80 22.29 25.48
N PRO A 204 1.38 23.18 24.68
CA PRO A 204 0.74 23.91 23.57
C PRO A 204 0.73 23.18 22.23
N ARG A 205 1.27 21.94 22.13
CA ARG A 205 1.31 21.15 20.90
C ARG A 205 -0.08 20.56 20.57
N ALA A 206 -0.40 20.45 19.31
CA ALA A 206 -1.59 19.71 18.82
C ALA A 206 -1.32 18.20 18.68
N TYR A 207 -0.23 17.71 19.27
CA TYR A 207 0.16 16.30 19.39
C TYR A 207 0.81 16.03 20.74
N GLY A 208 0.89 14.78 21.14
CA GLY A 208 1.67 14.29 22.29
C GLY A 208 2.98 13.65 21.85
N ILE A 209 3.85 13.42 22.82
CA ILE A 209 5.10 12.69 22.64
C ILE A 209 4.88 11.25 23.10
N PRO A 210 5.05 10.25 22.20
CA PRO A 210 5.03 8.86 22.63
C PRO A 210 6.12 8.61 23.68
N PRO A 211 5.79 8.02 24.85
CA PRO A 211 6.75 7.86 25.94
C PRO A 211 7.91 6.91 25.62
N THR A 212 7.75 6.13 24.55
CA THR A 212 8.76 5.20 24.04
C THR A 212 9.62 5.77 22.92
N ASN A 213 9.54 7.08 22.62
CA ASN A 213 10.47 7.71 21.70
C ASN A 213 11.89 7.67 22.28
N PRO A 214 12.91 7.36 21.46
CA PRO A 214 14.25 7.02 21.95
C PRO A 214 14.98 8.19 22.64
N PHE A 215 14.61 9.42 22.32
CA PHE A 215 15.28 10.63 22.87
C PHE A 215 14.48 11.35 23.96
N VAL A 216 13.39 10.76 24.44
CA VAL A 216 12.64 11.29 25.60
C VAL A 216 13.54 11.34 26.82
N GLY A 217 13.65 12.52 27.46
CA GLY A 217 14.50 12.74 28.60
C GLY A 217 15.98 12.94 28.29
N THR A 218 16.41 12.90 27.05
CA THR A 218 17.79 13.22 26.65
C THR A 218 18.00 14.73 26.63
N PRO A 219 18.92 15.27 27.41
CA PRO A 219 19.15 16.72 27.47
C PRO A 219 19.57 17.27 26.10
N GLY A 220 18.90 18.34 25.66
CA GLY A 220 19.16 18.99 24.36
C GLY A 220 18.61 18.30 23.13
N ALA A 221 17.98 17.15 23.28
CA ALA A 221 17.33 16.47 22.18
C ALA A 221 15.83 16.78 22.11
N LEU A 222 15.29 16.85 20.88
CA LEU A 222 13.85 16.95 20.66
C LEU A 222 13.20 15.57 20.87
N PRO A 223 12.18 15.45 21.71
CA PRO A 223 11.59 14.16 22.07
C PRO A 223 10.72 13.56 20.95
N GLU A 224 10.42 14.31 19.91
CA GLU A 224 9.72 13.87 18.69
C GLU A 224 10.56 12.90 17.85
N ILE A 225 11.89 12.97 17.95
CA ILE A 225 12.81 12.26 17.08
C ILE A 225 12.69 10.73 17.29
N TRP A 226 12.50 10.00 16.18
CA TRP A 226 12.52 8.54 16.10
C TRP A 226 13.84 8.01 15.53
N ALA A 227 14.30 8.61 14.41
CA ALA A 227 15.55 8.26 13.75
C ALA A 227 16.24 9.51 13.21
N THR A 228 17.55 9.43 12.99
CA THR A 228 18.44 10.53 12.57
C THR A 228 19.27 10.12 11.35
N GLY A 229 19.99 11.09 10.76
CA GLY A 229 20.98 10.83 9.74
C GLY A 229 20.37 10.55 8.36
N LEU A 230 19.28 11.22 8.03
CA LEU A 230 18.58 11.11 6.73
C LEU A 230 18.75 12.38 5.91
N ARG A 231 18.79 12.26 4.59
CA ARG A 231 18.93 13.39 3.65
C ARG A 231 17.58 13.88 3.15
N ASN A 232 16.86 13.06 2.41
CA ASN A 232 15.53 13.37 1.87
C ASN A 232 14.69 12.08 1.79
N PRO A 233 14.18 11.59 2.93
CA PRO A 233 13.40 10.35 3.00
C PRO A 233 12.04 10.55 2.32
N TRP A 234 12.03 10.42 0.98
CA TRP A 234 10.92 10.82 0.11
C TRP A 234 9.65 10.02 0.35
N ARG A 235 9.77 8.67 0.39
CA ARG A 235 8.65 7.77 0.68
C ARG A 235 9.04 6.78 1.77
N CYS A 236 8.23 6.75 2.81
CA CYS A 236 8.40 5.86 3.95
C CYS A 236 7.08 5.16 4.20
N THR A 237 7.09 3.82 4.26
CA THR A 237 5.88 3.01 4.31
C THR A 237 6.02 1.85 5.27
N PHE A 238 4.94 1.50 5.97
CA PHE A 238 4.89 0.28 6.75
C PHE A 238 4.39 -0.88 5.91
N ASP A 239 5.06 -2.01 6.01
CA ASP A 239 4.52 -3.27 5.55
C ASP A 239 3.31 -3.64 6.42
N ARG A 240 2.11 -3.63 5.85
CA ARG A 240 0.85 -3.85 6.58
C ARG A 240 0.74 -5.23 7.25
N LEU A 241 1.55 -6.22 6.83
CA LEU A 241 1.52 -7.56 7.38
C LEU A 241 2.58 -7.78 8.45
N THR A 242 3.82 -7.34 8.21
CA THR A 242 4.93 -7.57 9.13
C THR A 242 5.12 -6.42 10.12
N GLY A 243 4.76 -5.20 9.74
CA GLY A 243 5.03 -3.99 10.51
C GLY A 243 6.44 -3.43 10.30
N ASP A 244 7.21 -3.98 9.36
CA ASP A 244 8.51 -3.42 8.98
C ASP A 244 8.34 -2.03 8.36
N TYR A 245 9.21 -1.10 8.73
CA TYR A 245 9.18 0.26 8.21
C TYR A 245 10.27 0.46 7.16
N TRP A 246 9.84 0.71 5.94
CA TRP A 246 10.68 0.95 4.77
C TRP A 246 10.89 2.45 4.60
N ILE A 247 12.15 2.86 4.41
CA ILE A 247 12.55 4.24 4.23
C ILE A 247 13.36 4.32 2.93
N ALA A 248 12.86 5.07 1.94
CA ALA A 248 13.61 5.38 0.74
C ALA A 248 14.18 6.80 0.87
N ASP A 249 15.48 6.89 1.04
CA ASP A 249 16.19 8.15 1.25
C ASP A 249 16.98 8.54 0.00
N VAL A 250 16.59 9.66 -0.60
CA VAL A 250 17.28 10.21 -1.78
C VAL A 250 18.66 10.68 -1.36
N GLY A 251 19.65 9.93 -1.77
CA GLY A 251 21.02 10.10 -1.33
C GLY A 251 21.79 11.21 -2.05
N GLY A 252 23.04 11.39 -1.64
CA GLY A 252 23.97 12.33 -2.26
C GLY A 252 24.90 11.65 -3.26
N GLN A 253 25.44 10.49 -2.91
CA GLN A 253 26.36 9.67 -3.69
C GLN A 253 25.79 8.27 -3.94
N ARG A 254 24.86 7.82 -3.11
CA ARG A 254 24.16 6.55 -3.16
C ARG A 254 22.68 6.79 -2.87
N GLU A 255 21.82 6.14 -3.64
CA GLU A 255 20.39 6.04 -3.33
C GLU A 255 20.20 4.89 -2.36
N GLU A 256 19.31 5.06 -1.35
CA GLU A 256 19.21 4.16 -0.21
C GLU A 256 17.79 3.64 0.00
N ILE A 257 17.70 2.35 0.32
CA ILE A 257 16.51 1.71 0.89
C ILE A 257 16.89 1.18 2.26
N ASP A 258 16.39 1.85 3.28
CA ASP A 258 16.58 1.47 4.68
C ASP A 258 15.41 0.64 5.19
N LEU A 259 15.67 -0.15 6.23
CA LEU A 259 14.67 -0.99 6.86
C LEU A 259 14.77 -0.92 8.38
N GLU A 260 13.69 -0.50 9.02
CA GLU A 260 13.46 -0.74 10.44
C GLU A 260 12.58 -1.98 10.63
N PRO A 261 13.09 -3.05 11.26
CA PRO A 261 12.27 -4.22 11.52
C PRO A 261 11.11 -3.92 12.44
N ALA A 262 10.03 -4.68 12.30
CA ALA A 262 8.87 -4.58 13.17
C ALA A 262 9.27 -4.66 14.66
N GLY A 263 8.66 -3.79 15.47
CA GLY A 263 8.96 -3.70 16.90
C GLY A 263 10.29 -3.00 17.24
N ALA A 264 10.94 -2.35 16.28
CA ALA A 264 12.10 -1.50 16.55
C ALA A 264 11.77 -0.43 17.61
N THR A 265 12.78 -0.07 18.39
CA THR A 265 12.66 0.94 19.46
C THR A 265 13.09 2.33 19.01
N GLY A 266 13.44 2.51 17.73
CA GLY A 266 13.98 3.75 17.18
C GLY A 266 15.43 4.01 17.63
N GLY A 267 15.89 5.25 17.41
CA GLY A 267 17.24 5.70 17.80
C GLY A 267 18.32 5.38 16.78
N ARG A 268 17.96 4.85 15.60
CA ARG A 268 18.92 4.58 14.53
C ARG A 268 19.44 5.88 13.94
N ASN A 269 20.73 5.83 13.52
CA ASN A 269 21.38 6.88 12.76
C ASN A 269 21.83 6.32 11.42
N TYR A 270 21.22 6.78 10.32
CA TYR A 270 21.50 6.32 8.95
C TYR A 270 22.72 6.98 8.32
N GLY A 271 23.36 7.92 9.01
CA GLY A 271 24.73 8.38 8.76
C GLY A 271 24.87 9.64 7.92
N TRP A 272 23.83 10.16 7.27
CA TRP A 272 23.93 11.42 6.53
C TRP A 272 24.28 12.57 7.49
N PRO A 273 25.23 13.51 7.16
CA PRO A 273 25.95 13.67 5.89
C PRO A 273 27.31 12.97 5.84
N CYS A 274 27.75 12.24 6.88
CA CYS A 274 29.00 11.48 6.87
C CYS A 274 28.97 10.31 5.90
N MET A 275 27.86 9.63 5.87
CA MET A 275 27.63 8.52 4.96
C MET A 275 26.56 8.90 3.92
N SER A 276 26.66 8.33 2.73
CA SER A 276 25.60 8.20 1.74
C SER A 276 25.60 6.73 1.35
N GLY A 277 24.65 5.96 1.86
CA GLY A 277 24.75 4.52 1.87
C GLY A 277 25.99 4.02 2.61
N THR A 278 26.76 3.18 1.95
CA THR A 278 28.09 2.75 2.43
C THR A 278 29.24 3.65 1.97
N PHE A 279 28.95 4.67 1.18
CA PHE A 279 29.94 5.65 0.72
C PHE A 279 30.29 6.63 1.83
N CYS A 280 31.58 6.70 2.21
CA CYS A 280 32.08 7.66 3.18
C CYS A 280 32.25 9.06 2.56
N ASN A 281 31.51 10.05 3.07
CA ASN A 281 31.67 11.44 2.70
C ASN A 281 32.67 12.12 3.64
N ALA A 282 33.95 12.04 3.31
CA ALA A 282 35.05 12.52 4.15
C ALA A 282 35.07 14.05 4.38
N THR A 283 34.18 14.80 3.77
CA THR A 283 34.07 16.26 3.93
C THR A 283 33.25 16.67 5.16
N SER A 284 32.43 15.78 5.70
CA SER A 284 31.68 16.02 6.93
C SER A 284 32.59 15.95 8.16
N THR A 285 32.35 16.84 9.13
CA THR A 285 33.09 16.90 10.41
C THR A 285 32.21 16.56 11.61
N SER A 286 30.90 16.36 11.41
CA SER A 286 29.93 16.15 12.49
C SER A 286 29.85 14.70 12.96
N CYS A 287 30.32 13.75 12.16
CA CYS A 287 30.32 12.33 12.46
C CYS A 287 31.52 11.63 11.81
N SER A 288 31.73 10.35 12.14
CA SER A 288 32.80 9.52 11.58
C SER A 288 32.22 8.39 10.77
N CYS A 289 32.75 8.17 9.56
CA CYS A 289 32.36 7.02 8.73
C CYS A 289 32.64 5.65 9.38
N SER A 290 33.50 5.61 10.39
CA SER A 290 33.84 4.40 11.14
C SER A 290 33.06 4.25 12.44
N ASP A 291 32.06 5.10 12.68
CA ASP A 291 31.22 5.00 13.87
C ASP A 291 30.37 3.72 13.80
N PRO A 292 30.56 2.76 14.72
CA PRO A 292 29.82 1.49 14.72
C PRO A 292 28.32 1.63 15.05
N GLN A 293 27.87 2.82 15.45
CA GLN A 293 26.46 3.10 15.73
C GLN A 293 25.70 3.50 14.47
N LEU A 294 26.37 3.79 13.35
CA LEU A 294 25.70 4.07 12.09
C LEU A 294 25.04 2.81 11.53
N THR A 295 23.84 3.00 10.98
CA THR A 295 23.05 1.93 10.37
C THR A 295 23.23 1.98 8.88
N ALA A 296 23.77 0.91 8.30
CA ALA A 296 23.86 0.78 6.84
C ALA A 296 22.49 0.45 6.23
N PRO A 297 22.21 0.89 4.98
CA PRO A 297 20.98 0.57 4.29
C PRO A 297 20.85 -0.94 4.00
N LEU A 298 19.61 -1.41 3.85
CA LEU A 298 19.34 -2.76 3.39
C LEU A 298 19.77 -2.96 1.92
N HIS A 299 19.56 -1.92 1.11
CA HIS A 299 19.94 -1.88 -0.29
C HIS A 299 20.38 -0.46 -0.68
N GLU A 300 21.38 -0.38 -1.52
CA GLU A 300 21.85 0.87 -2.14
C GLU A 300 22.18 0.66 -3.60
N TYR A 301 22.16 1.71 -4.38
CA TYR A 301 22.65 1.68 -5.75
C TYR A 301 23.38 2.96 -6.14
N ASP A 302 24.35 2.80 -7.07
CA ASP A 302 25.12 3.92 -7.58
C ASP A 302 24.30 4.72 -8.58
N PRO A 303 24.10 6.00 -8.36
CA PRO A 303 23.48 6.83 -9.37
C PRO A 303 24.47 7.14 -10.51
N PRO A 304 24.14 6.89 -11.78
CA PRO A 304 24.60 7.80 -12.83
C PRO A 304 24.02 9.19 -12.50
N ALA A 305 24.80 10.26 -12.69
CA ALA A 305 24.45 11.62 -12.23
C ALA A 305 22.96 11.96 -12.31
N ASN A 306 22.39 12.44 -11.20
CA ASN A 306 21.02 12.92 -11.02
C ASN A 306 19.91 11.85 -10.84
N GLN A 307 20.14 10.78 -10.12
CA GLN A 307 19.07 9.85 -9.72
C GLN A 307 18.33 10.34 -8.47
N ALA A 308 17.15 9.77 -8.25
CA ALA A 308 16.35 9.99 -7.04
C ALA A 308 15.46 8.77 -6.78
N VAL A 309 15.74 8.04 -5.72
CA VAL A 309 14.93 6.88 -5.33
C VAL A 309 13.51 7.28 -4.96
N ILE A 310 12.55 6.58 -5.53
CA ILE A 310 11.15 6.64 -5.15
C ILE A 310 10.83 5.34 -4.41
N GLY A 311 10.62 5.44 -3.13
CA GLY A 311 10.19 4.32 -2.31
C GLY A 311 8.73 3.93 -2.61
N GLY A 312 8.40 2.69 -2.32
CA GLY A 312 7.09 2.13 -2.58
C GLY A 312 6.57 1.32 -1.42
N TYR A 313 6.07 0.14 -1.71
CA TYR A 313 5.38 -0.72 -0.73
C TYR A 313 5.79 -2.18 -0.87
N ALA A 314 5.74 -2.92 0.24
CA ALA A 314 5.78 -4.38 0.20
C ALA A 314 4.43 -4.89 -0.35
N TYR A 315 4.44 -5.59 -1.47
CA TYR A 315 3.23 -6.15 -2.08
C TYR A 315 2.53 -7.14 -1.14
N ARG A 316 1.25 -6.90 -0.84
CA ARG A 316 0.43 -7.76 0.03
C ARG A 316 -0.92 -8.14 -0.60
N GLY A 317 -1.11 -7.78 -1.85
CA GLY A 317 -2.28 -8.15 -2.63
C GLY A 317 -2.40 -9.66 -2.87
N CYS A 318 -3.50 -10.05 -3.48
CA CYS A 318 -3.78 -11.44 -3.81
C CYS A 318 -3.72 -11.74 -5.32
N ALA A 319 -3.64 -10.71 -6.17
CA ALA A 319 -3.58 -10.91 -7.62
C ALA A 319 -2.25 -11.57 -8.09
N ILE A 320 -1.16 -11.37 -7.34
CA ILE A 320 0.17 -11.87 -7.69
C ILE A 320 0.79 -12.62 -6.48
N PRO A 321 0.34 -13.84 -6.18
CA PRO A 321 0.68 -14.55 -4.94
C PRO A 321 2.18 -14.78 -4.72
N ASP A 322 2.94 -15.03 -5.78
CA ASP A 322 4.40 -15.28 -5.74
C ASP A 322 5.24 -14.02 -5.47
N LEU A 323 4.64 -12.83 -5.55
CA LEU A 323 5.29 -11.57 -5.22
C LEU A 323 4.97 -11.05 -3.82
N ARG A 324 4.15 -11.75 -3.04
CA ARG A 324 3.82 -11.31 -1.67
C ARG A 324 5.08 -11.19 -0.81
N GLY A 325 5.27 -10.01 -0.22
CA GLY A 325 6.45 -9.65 0.56
C GLY A 325 7.58 -9.02 -0.25
N SER A 326 7.45 -8.95 -1.56
CA SER A 326 8.41 -8.19 -2.39
C SER A 326 8.15 -6.69 -2.23
N TYR A 327 9.18 -5.93 -1.88
CA TYR A 327 9.12 -4.47 -1.82
C TYR A 327 9.40 -3.90 -3.21
N PHE A 328 8.48 -3.07 -3.71
CA PHE A 328 8.62 -2.37 -4.99
C PHE A 328 9.14 -0.96 -4.77
N PHE A 329 10.06 -0.52 -5.60
CA PHE A 329 10.59 0.85 -5.62
C PHE A 329 11.01 1.24 -7.04
N ALA A 330 11.24 2.52 -7.26
CA ALA A 330 11.62 3.04 -8.57
C ALA A 330 12.62 4.19 -8.45
N ASP A 331 13.13 4.63 -9.59
CA ASP A 331 13.92 5.85 -9.71
C ASP A 331 13.18 6.89 -10.56
N TYR A 332 13.09 8.12 -10.05
CA TYR A 332 12.35 9.22 -10.69
C TYR A 332 12.95 9.64 -12.03
N MET A 333 14.29 9.66 -12.12
CA MET A 333 15.01 10.22 -13.28
C MET A 333 15.16 9.20 -14.41
N THR A 334 15.44 7.93 -14.05
CA THR A 334 15.65 6.87 -15.03
C THR A 334 14.37 6.14 -15.41
N GLY A 335 13.35 6.20 -14.54
CA GLY A 335 12.12 5.44 -14.70
C GLY A 335 12.27 3.93 -14.44
N GLN A 336 13.42 3.50 -13.92
CA GLN A 336 13.66 2.11 -13.56
C GLN A 336 12.79 1.70 -12.37
N ILE A 337 12.27 0.47 -12.42
CA ILE A 337 11.41 -0.12 -11.39
C ILE A 337 12.05 -1.43 -10.94
N TRP A 338 12.09 -1.66 -9.65
CA TRP A 338 12.60 -2.90 -9.06
C TRP A 338 11.62 -3.49 -8.06
N SER A 339 11.77 -4.79 -7.84
CA SER A 339 11.22 -5.50 -6.68
C SER A 339 12.33 -6.23 -5.96
N LEU A 340 12.34 -6.16 -4.63
CA LEU A 340 13.31 -6.87 -3.81
C LEU A 340 12.62 -7.74 -2.75
N GLN A 341 13.28 -8.84 -2.40
CA GLN A 341 12.95 -9.65 -1.23
C GLN A 341 14.13 -9.65 -0.26
N HIS A 342 13.86 -9.82 1.04
CA HIS A 342 14.88 -9.79 2.09
C HIS A 342 14.60 -10.82 3.17
N ASN A 343 15.62 -11.07 3.99
CA ASN A 343 15.56 -11.96 5.16
C ASN A 343 15.66 -11.18 6.50
N GLY A 344 15.42 -9.88 6.48
CA GLY A 344 15.57 -8.96 7.61
C GLY A 344 16.99 -8.41 7.81
N ARG A 345 18.00 -8.91 7.07
CA ARG A 345 19.40 -8.46 7.17
C ARG A 345 20.03 -8.13 5.83
N SER A 346 19.61 -8.80 4.80
CA SER A 346 20.16 -8.64 3.44
C SER A 346 19.08 -8.89 2.40
N VAL A 347 19.27 -8.31 1.23
CA VAL A 347 18.47 -8.60 0.04
C VAL A 347 18.75 -10.04 -0.39
N THR A 348 17.71 -10.83 -0.55
CA THR A 348 17.77 -12.22 -1.03
C THR A 348 17.45 -12.33 -2.51
N GLN A 349 16.68 -11.37 -3.04
CA GLN A 349 16.35 -11.27 -4.45
C GLN A 349 16.16 -9.80 -4.83
N LEU A 350 16.72 -9.39 -5.94
CA LEU A 350 16.50 -8.08 -6.57
C LEU A 350 16.23 -8.31 -8.06
N ILE A 351 15.09 -7.82 -8.54
CA ILE A 351 14.67 -7.98 -9.93
C ILE A 351 14.29 -6.63 -10.50
N GLU A 352 14.87 -6.27 -11.63
CA GLU A 352 14.45 -5.12 -12.41
C GLU A 352 13.17 -5.48 -13.19
N ARG A 353 12.14 -4.64 -13.06
CA ARG A 353 10.79 -4.81 -13.59
C ARG A 353 10.45 -3.86 -14.73
N THR A 354 11.37 -2.97 -15.10
CA THR A 354 11.14 -1.89 -16.06
C THR A 354 10.65 -2.39 -17.42
N ALA A 355 11.23 -3.50 -17.90
CA ALA A 355 10.90 -4.06 -19.22
C ALA A 355 9.48 -4.65 -19.31
N GLU A 356 8.90 -5.09 -18.17
CA GLU A 356 7.55 -5.66 -18.13
C GLU A 356 6.49 -4.64 -17.71
N LEU A 357 6.85 -3.64 -16.89
CA LEU A 357 5.94 -2.60 -16.40
C LEU A 357 5.90 -1.40 -17.36
N VAL A 358 5.45 -1.65 -18.59
CA VAL A 358 5.31 -0.64 -19.64
C VAL A 358 3.88 -0.13 -19.68
N ALA A 359 3.73 1.21 -19.79
CA ALA A 359 2.41 1.82 -19.91
C ALA A 359 1.71 1.36 -21.20
N PRO A 360 0.42 0.97 -21.15
CA PRO A 360 -0.32 0.58 -22.35
C PRO A 360 -0.55 1.78 -23.27
N SER A 361 -0.43 1.56 -24.60
CA SER A 361 -0.70 2.61 -25.62
C SER A 361 -2.13 3.14 -25.48
N PRO A 362 -2.35 4.47 -25.62
CA PRO A 362 -1.42 5.51 -26.10
C PRO A 362 -0.56 6.18 -25.00
N HIS A 363 -0.59 5.68 -23.77
CA HIS A 363 0.10 6.29 -22.63
C HIS A 363 1.60 5.95 -22.63
N THR A 364 2.37 6.78 -21.94
CA THR A 364 3.81 6.56 -21.68
C THR A 364 4.04 6.67 -20.19
N LEU A 365 4.79 5.74 -19.62
CA LEU A 365 5.25 5.87 -18.24
C LEU A 365 6.37 6.91 -18.21
N GLY A 366 6.06 8.12 -17.76
CA GLY A 366 7.02 9.19 -17.52
C GLY A 366 7.79 8.97 -16.21
N SER A 367 8.32 10.06 -15.61
CA SER A 367 8.96 9.97 -14.30
C SER A 367 7.96 9.47 -13.26
N ILE A 368 8.34 8.41 -12.55
CA ILE A 368 7.53 7.82 -11.46
C ILE A 368 7.72 8.70 -10.23
N SER A 369 6.63 9.33 -9.78
CA SER A 369 6.63 10.28 -8.65
C SER A 369 6.25 9.66 -7.31
N GLY A 370 5.64 8.47 -7.32
CA GLY A 370 5.22 7.78 -6.13
C GLY A 370 4.57 6.44 -6.41
N PHE A 371 4.34 5.73 -5.34
CA PHE A 371 3.56 4.50 -5.30
C PHE A 371 2.34 4.69 -4.41
N GLY A 372 1.53 3.65 -4.34
CA GLY A 372 0.48 3.51 -3.36
C GLY A 372 -0.03 2.09 -3.30
N GLU A 373 -0.84 1.83 -2.27
CA GLU A 373 -1.56 0.58 -2.15
C GLU A 373 -3.03 0.83 -1.82
N ASP A 374 -3.90 -0.04 -2.31
CA ASP A 374 -5.30 -0.04 -1.92
C ASP A 374 -5.53 -0.86 -0.63
N ALA A 375 -6.78 -0.89 -0.17
CA ALA A 375 -7.14 -1.65 1.02
C ALA A 375 -6.93 -3.17 0.86
N ALA A 376 -6.87 -3.68 -0.37
CA ALA A 376 -6.56 -5.07 -0.69
C ALA A 376 -5.06 -5.38 -0.72
N GLY A 377 -4.19 -4.36 -0.69
CA GLY A 377 -2.74 -4.51 -0.81
C GLY A 377 -2.24 -4.63 -2.23
N GLU A 378 -3.07 -4.29 -3.24
CA GLU A 378 -2.65 -4.17 -4.63
C GLU A 378 -1.89 -2.85 -4.83
N LEU A 379 -0.88 -2.87 -5.70
CA LEU A 379 0.03 -1.74 -5.86
C LEU A 379 -0.31 -0.85 -7.05
N TYR A 380 -0.03 0.42 -6.87
CA TYR A 380 -0.23 1.48 -7.85
C TYR A 380 1.05 2.29 -8.06
N LEU A 381 1.21 2.83 -9.28
CA LEU A 381 2.26 3.77 -9.68
C LEU A 381 1.63 5.11 -10.03
N CYS A 382 2.26 6.20 -9.59
CA CYS A 382 1.95 7.55 -10.04
C CYS A 382 3.01 8.00 -11.05
N ALA A 383 2.61 8.43 -12.24
CA ALA A 383 3.44 9.16 -13.17
C ALA A 383 3.19 10.67 -13.00
N ILE A 384 4.23 11.46 -12.85
CA ILE A 384 4.12 12.92 -12.62
C ILE A 384 3.39 13.64 -13.76
N SER A 385 3.33 13.04 -14.93
CA SER A 385 2.61 13.50 -16.12
C SER A 385 1.09 13.52 -15.96
N GLY A 386 0.54 12.76 -15.00
CA GLY A 386 -0.90 12.81 -14.68
C GLY A 386 -1.62 11.48 -14.75
N GLU A 387 -0.92 10.37 -14.84
CA GLU A 387 -1.47 9.04 -14.90
C GLU A 387 -1.26 8.29 -13.57
N VAL A 388 -2.21 7.41 -13.27
CA VAL A 388 -2.10 6.39 -12.22
C VAL A 388 -2.32 5.02 -12.85
N TYR A 389 -1.41 4.11 -12.54
CA TYR A 389 -1.44 2.73 -13.03
C TYR A 389 -1.54 1.76 -11.86
N ARG A 390 -2.19 0.61 -12.08
CA ARG A 390 -2.16 -0.55 -11.19
C ARG A 390 -1.20 -1.60 -11.73
N ILE A 391 -0.40 -2.20 -10.86
CA ILE A 391 0.43 -3.36 -11.21
C ILE A 391 -0.46 -4.60 -11.19
N VAL A 392 -0.50 -5.33 -12.31
CA VAL A 392 -1.35 -6.51 -12.48
C VAL A 392 -0.55 -7.66 -13.10
N PRO A 393 -0.95 -8.93 -12.88
CA PRO A 393 -0.38 -10.04 -13.64
C PRO A 393 -0.87 -10.00 -15.08
N THR A 394 -0.02 -10.37 -16.05
CA THR A 394 -0.43 -10.47 -17.48
C THR A 394 -1.49 -11.54 -17.71
N THR A 395 -1.54 -12.56 -16.85
CA THR A 395 -2.58 -13.59 -16.80
C THR A 395 -3.06 -13.75 -15.37
N PRO A 396 -4.39 -13.68 -15.11
CA PRO A 396 -4.91 -13.86 -13.77
C PRO A 396 -4.48 -15.18 -13.14
N GLN A 397 -4.01 -15.14 -11.89
CA GLN A 397 -3.60 -16.32 -11.14
C GLN A 397 -4.73 -16.70 -10.16
N LEU A 398 -5.47 -17.77 -10.49
CA LEU A 398 -6.60 -18.25 -9.68
C LEU A 398 -6.28 -19.59 -9.02
N ALA A 399 -5.08 -19.74 -8.46
CA ALA A 399 -4.70 -20.95 -7.72
C ALA A 399 -5.67 -21.21 -6.55
N GLY A 400 -6.05 -22.47 -6.36
CA GLY A 400 -6.95 -22.85 -5.28
C GLY A 400 -8.43 -22.59 -5.56
N ILE A 401 -8.82 -22.22 -6.78
CA ILE A 401 -10.23 -22.03 -7.18
C ILE A 401 -10.69 -23.21 -8.03
N THR A 402 -11.88 -23.73 -7.73
CA THR A 402 -12.55 -24.77 -8.50
C THR A 402 -14.04 -24.46 -8.58
N VAL A 403 -14.58 -24.37 -9.78
CA VAL A 403 -16.02 -24.18 -10.02
C VAL A 403 -16.67 -25.55 -10.29
N PHE A 404 -17.87 -25.78 -9.78
CA PHE A 404 -18.58 -27.04 -9.94
C PHE A 404 -20.11 -26.82 -9.99
N GLY A 405 -20.80 -27.76 -10.59
CA GLY A 405 -22.25 -27.75 -10.69
C GLY A 405 -22.81 -26.64 -11.58
N VAL A 406 -24.13 -26.59 -11.70
CA VAL A 406 -24.87 -25.57 -12.45
C VAL A 406 -26.02 -25.09 -11.59
N GLY A 407 -26.06 -23.79 -11.31
CA GLY A 407 -27.11 -23.18 -10.52
C GLY A 407 -28.38 -22.91 -11.31
N THR A 408 -29.40 -22.38 -10.64
CA THR A 408 -30.63 -21.91 -11.26
C THR A 408 -30.37 -20.58 -11.99
N SER A 409 -30.49 -20.60 -13.33
CA SER A 409 -30.26 -19.41 -14.16
C SER A 409 -31.18 -18.25 -13.76
N GLY A 410 -30.64 -17.03 -13.76
CA GLY A 410 -31.41 -15.81 -13.61
C GLY A 410 -32.05 -15.34 -14.91
N CYS A 411 -32.74 -14.20 -14.87
CA CYS A 411 -33.39 -13.60 -16.02
C CYS A 411 -32.40 -13.04 -17.06
N ALA A 412 -31.17 -12.74 -16.65
CA ALA A 412 -30.09 -12.33 -17.53
C ALA A 412 -29.22 -13.50 -18.03
N GLY A 413 -29.60 -14.74 -17.70
CA GLY A 413 -28.87 -15.97 -18.05
C GLY A 413 -28.21 -16.64 -16.84
N PRO A 414 -27.34 -17.64 -17.11
CA PRO A 414 -26.61 -18.33 -16.03
C PRO A 414 -25.67 -17.40 -15.28
N HIS A 415 -25.65 -17.53 -13.96
CA HIS A 415 -24.69 -16.81 -13.14
C HIS A 415 -23.32 -17.50 -13.15
N VAL A 416 -22.27 -16.72 -13.36
CA VAL A 416 -20.88 -17.20 -13.25
C VAL A 416 -20.27 -16.64 -11.98
N LEU A 417 -20.05 -17.51 -10.99
CA LEU A 417 -19.31 -17.18 -9.78
C LEU A 417 -17.83 -17.48 -9.99
N THR A 418 -16.99 -16.50 -9.76
CA THR A 418 -15.53 -16.60 -9.88
C THR A 418 -14.85 -15.85 -8.74
N ALA A 419 -13.53 -15.96 -8.64
CA ALA A 419 -12.72 -15.16 -7.74
C ALA A 419 -11.95 -14.10 -8.52
N GLY A 420 -11.78 -12.93 -7.92
CA GLY A 420 -10.96 -11.85 -8.49
C GLY A 420 -9.45 -12.10 -8.35
N CYS A 421 -9.07 -13.00 -7.43
CA CYS A 421 -7.68 -13.37 -7.14
C CYS A 421 -7.61 -14.72 -6.42
N SER A 422 -6.37 -15.21 -6.15
CA SER A 422 -6.16 -16.43 -5.35
C SER A 422 -6.46 -16.19 -3.87
N PRO A 423 -7.06 -17.17 -3.16
CA PRO A 423 -7.40 -17.08 -1.75
C PRO A 423 -6.16 -17.28 -0.86
N VAL A 424 -5.29 -16.28 -0.77
CA VAL A 424 -4.04 -16.36 -0.01
C VAL A 424 -4.25 -15.94 1.44
N ARG A 425 -3.69 -16.69 2.40
CA ARG A 425 -3.77 -16.34 3.84
C ARG A 425 -3.24 -14.93 4.11
N GLY A 426 -3.91 -14.19 5.00
CA GLY A 426 -3.58 -12.80 5.32
C GLY A 426 -3.92 -11.82 4.20
N SER A 427 -4.67 -12.24 3.18
CA SER A 427 -5.26 -11.29 2.22
C SER A 427 -6.34 -10.46 2.92
N PRO A 428 -6.22 -9.13 2.92
CA PRO A 428 -7.23 -8.26 3.54
C PRO A 428 -8.53 -8.22 2.73
N ALA A 429 -8.46 -8.56 1.43
CA ALA A 429 -9.61 -8.56 0.54
C ALA A 429 -9.45 -9.67 -0.52
N PHE A 430 -10.17 -10.76 -0.33
CA PHE A 430 -10.37 -11.81 -1.31
C PHE A 430 -11.74 -11.61 -1.95
N ASP A 431 -11.78 -11.23 -3.21
CA ASP A 431 -13.01 -10.90 -3.92
C ASP A 431 -13.64 -12.13 -4.57
N LEU A 432 -14.93 -12.32 -4.34
CA LEU A 432 -15.79 -13.21 -5.10
C LEU A 432 -16.72 -12.38 -5.98
N LEU A 433 -16.75 -12.69 -7.28
CA LEU A 433 -17.46 -11.95 -8.31
C LEU A 433 -18.53 -12.85 -8.92
N CYS A 434 -19.73 -12.30 -9.18
CA CYS A 434 -20.82 -13.02 -9.81
C CYS A 434 -21.41 -12.19 -10.95
N SER A 435 -21.33 -12.69 -12.19
CA SER A 435 -21.93 -12.04 -13.35
C SER A 435 -23.40 -12.41 -13.53
N ASN A 436 -24.10 -11.62 -14.36
CA ASN A 436 -25.53 -11.79 -14.68
C ASN A 436 -26.46 -11.67 -13.45
N ALA A 437 -26.01 -11.01 -12.38
CA ALA A 437 -26.85 -10.68 -11.23
C ALA A 437 -27.90 -9.63 -11.63
N PRO A 438 -29.01 -9.53 -10.88
CA PRO A 438 -29.97 -8.44 -11.09
C PRO A 438 -29.28 -7.10 -10.80
N PRO A 439 -29.30 -6.13 -11.74
CA PRO A 439 -28.63 -4.85 -11.53
C PRO A 439 -29.11 -4.12 -10.26
N SER A 440 -28.17 -3.49 -9.55
CA SER A 440 -28.43 -2.68 -8.35
C SER A 440 -29.22 -3.43 -7.25
N THR A 441 -29.03 -4.72 -7.14
CA THR A 441 -29.75 -5.60 -6.18
C THR A 441 -28.78 -6.14 -5.12
N LEU A 442 -29.30 -6.39 -3.94
CA LEU A 442 -28.56 -7.08 -2.88
C LEU A 442 -28.83 -8.59 -2.95
N GLY A 443 -27.84 -9.36 -3.31
CA GLY A 443 -27.81 -10.81 -3.22
C GLY A 443 -27.15 -11.31 -1.93
N LEU A 444 -27.06 -12.63 -1.82
CA LEU A 444 -26.43 -13.33 -0.72
C LEU A 444 -25.33 -14.26 -1.24
N LEU A 445 -24.21 -14.29 -0.55
CA LEU A 445 -23.15 -15.29 -0.73
C LEU A 445 -23.26 -16.30 0.39
N ALA A 446 -23.58 -17.54 0.06
CA ALA A 446 -23.59 -18.65 1.00
C ALA A 446 -22.20 -19.28 1.09
N LEU A 447 -21.68 -19.52 2.29
CA LEU A 447 -20.38 -20.14 2.56
C LEU A 447 -20.59 -21.35 3.48
N ALA A 448 -20.03 -22.49 3.11
CA ALA A 448 -20.12 -23.74 3.87
C ALA A 448 -18.81 -24.50 3.84
N LEU A 449 -18.57 -25.37 4.82
CA LEU A 449 -17.41 -26.28 4.84
C LEU A 449 -17.67 -27.61 4.09
N ALA A 450 -18.90 -27.84 3.64
CA ALA A 450 -19.25 -29.03 2.85
C ALA A 450 -19.98 -28.63 1.56
N PRO A 451 -19.57 -29.17 0.39
CA PRO A 451 -20.25 -28.95 -0.88
C PRO A 451 -21.45 -29.88 -1.06
N ASP A 452 -22.41 -29.48 -1.87
CA ASP A 452 -23.31 -30.38 -2.57
C ASP A 452 -22.88 -30.43 -4.05
N LEU A 453 -22.05 -31.39 -4.40
CA LEU A 453 -21.46 -31.49 -5.75
C LEU A 453 -22.49 -31.79 -6.84
N THR A 454 -23.58 -32.47 -6.49
CA THR A 454 -24.66 -32.82 -7.41
C THR A 454 -25.70 -31.73 -7.56
N GLY A 455 -25.80 -30.89 -6.55
CA GLY A 455 -26.85 -29.89 -6.40
C GLY A 455 -28.18 -30.50 -5.92
N SER A 456 -28.85 -29.81 -5.03
CA SER A 456 -30.15 -30.19 -4.52
C SER A 456 -31.11 -29.00 -4.47
N ASP A 457 -32.40 -29.29 -4.44
CA ASP A 457 -33.44 -28.30 -4.15
C ASP A 457 -34.16 -28.75 -2.84
N PRO A 458 -33.52 -28.46 -1.67
CA PRO A 458 -34.04 -28.96 -0.39
C PRO A 458 -35.38 -28.36 0.00
N PHE A 459 -35.81 -27.31 -0.68
CA PHE A 459 -37.07 -26.61 -0.39
C PHE A 459 -38.17 -26.88 -1.41
N GLY A 460 -37.87 -27.62 -2.52
CA GLY A 460 -38.82 -27.90 -3.59
C GLY A 460 -39.34 -26.67 -4.32
N VAL A 461 -38.52 -25.63 -4.42
CA VAL A 461 -38.88 -24.31 -4.98
C VAL A 461 -38.23 -24.04 -6.35
N GLY A 462 -37.54 -25.01 -6.92
CA GLY A 462 -36.84 -24.87 -8.19
C GLY A 462 -35.49 -24.14 -8.09
N LEU A 463 -34.93 -24.02 -6.88
CA LEU A 463 -33.64 -23.36 -6.61
C LEU A 463 -32.55 -24.41 -6.35
N GLN A 464 -31.62 -24.57 -7.28
CA GLN A 464 -30.47 -25.48 -7.16
C GLN A 464 -29.41 -24.93 -6.21
N LEU A 465 -29.08 -25.69 -5.17
CA LEU A 465 -28.09 -25.34 -4.16
C LEU A 465 -26.89 -26.29 -4.23
N HIS A 466 -25.70 -25.74 -4.25
CA HIS A 466 -24.41 -26.43 -4.31
C HIS A 466 -23.59 -26.30 -3.00
N VAL A 467 -24.20 -25.71 -1.97
CA VAL A 467 -23.67 -25.68 -0.59
C VAL A 467 -24.64 -26.44 0.31
N GLN A 468 -24.13 -27.19 1.27
CA GLN A 468 -25.00 -27.92 2.19
C GLN A 468 -25.75 -26.97 3.15
N PHE A 469 -27.03 -26.77 2.90
CA PHE A 469 -27.94 -26.10 3.83
C PHE A 469 -28.24 -27.03 5.00
N GLY A 470 -28.07 -26.53 6.23
CA GLY A 470 -28.23 -27.35 7.47
C GLY A 470 -26.89 -27.81 8.06
N ASN A 471 -25.76 -27.54 7.43
CA ASN A 471 -24.46 -27.65 8.07
C ASN A 471 -24.35 -26.55 9.16
N PRO A 472 -23.89 -26.89 10.40
CA PRO A 472 -23.79 -25.90 11.48
C PRO A 472 -22.86 -24.70 11.20
N LEU A 473 -22.08 -24.76 10.13
CA LEU A 473 -21.15 -23.69 9.71
C LEU A 473 -21.56 -22.98 8.41
N LEU A 474 -22.86 -22.99 8.05
CA LEU A 474 -23.36 -22.17 6.96
C LEU A 474 -23.34 -20.69 7.38
N LEU A 475 -22.59 -19.87 6.66
CA LEU A 475 -22.56 -18.41 6.81
C LEU A 475 -23.17 -17.75 5.56
N LEU A 476 -23.91 -16.66 5.77
CA LEU A 476 -24.43 -15.82 4.70
C LEU A 476 -23.76 -14.45 4.78
N ALA A 477 -23.14 -14.03 3.67
CA ALA A 477 -22.56 -12.70 3.50
C ALA A 477 -23.35 -11.89 2.46
N PRO A 478 -23.41 -10.56 2.57
CA PRO A 478 -24.02 -9.74 1.55
C PRO A 478 -23.19 -9.77 0.26
N MET A 479 -23.88 -9.76 -0.89
CA MET A 479 -23.27 -9.65 -2.21
C MET A 479 -24.03 -8.59 -3.03
N PRO A 480 -23.73 -7.30 -2.89
CA PRO A 480 -24.36 -6.26 -3.70
C PRO A 480 -23.96 -6.39 -5.16
N ALA A 481 -24.90 -6.17 -6.07
CA ALA A 481 -24.65 -6.04 -7.50
C ALA A 481 -24.64 -4.57 -7.92
N ASP A 482 -23.74 -4.23 -8.83
CA ASP A 482 -23.67 -2.92 -9.47
C ASP A 482 -24.76 -2.72 -10.55
N ALA A 483 -24.76 -1.55 -11.22
CA ALA A 483 -25.70 -1.22 -12.28
C ALA A 483 -25.53 -2.11 -13.54
N THR A 484 -24.40 -2.79 -13.69
CA THR A 484 -24.12 -3.69 -14.84
C THR A 484 -24.53 -5.13 -14.57
N GLY A 485 -24.95 -5.44 -13.32
CA GLY A 485 -25.30 -6.81 -12.92
C GLY A 485 -24.09 -7.65 -12.52
N THR A 486 -23.02 -7.01 -12.06
CA THR A 486 -21.88 -7.70 -11.44
C THR A 486 -21.99 -7.62 -9.92
N GLY A 487 -22.23 -8.77 -9.29
CA GLY A 487 -22.22 -8.91 -7.84
C GLY A 487 -20.79 -9.04 -7.31
N LYS A 488 -20.49 -8.42 -6.17
CA LYS A 488 -19.18 -8.51 -5.52
C LYS A 488 -19.33 -8.71 -4.01
N SER A 489 -18.57 -9.68 -3.47
CA SER A 489 -18.40 -9.86 -2.04
C SER A 489 -16.92 -9.98 -1.70
N THR A 490 -16.45 -9.16 -0.78
CA THR A 490 -15.04 -9.12 -0.34
C THR A 490 -14.93 -9.81 1.02
N LEU A 491 -14.07 -10.82 1.11
CA LEU A 491 -13.85 -11.62 2.30
C LEU A 491 -12.39 -11.46 2.78
N PRO A 492 -12.15 -11.02 4.02
CA PRO A 492 -10.80 -11.05 4.56
C PRO A 492 -10.39 -12.51 4.89
N ILE A 493 -9.19 -12.91 4.48
CA ILE A 493 -8.62 -14.22 4.83
C ILE A 493 -7.61 -14.00 5.97
N PRO A 494 -7.85 -14.56 7.17
CA PRO A 494 -6.94 -14.38 8.30
C PRO A 494 -5.53 -14.90 8.01
N GLY A 495 -4.51 -14.28 8.64
CA GLY A 495 -3.09 -14.62 8.43
C GLY A 495 -2.61 -15.91 9.13
N SER A 496 -3.48 -16.65 9.83
CA SER A 496 -3.11 -17.86 10.54
C SER A 496 -2.59 -18.97 9.62
N PRO A 497 -1.38 -19.51 9.84
CA PRO A 497 -0.85 -20.64 9.07
C PRO A 497 -1.73 -21.90 9.12
N ALA A 498 -2.52 -22.07 10.20
CA ALA A 498 -3.43 -23.22 10.37
C ALA A 498 -4.58 -23.25 9.34
N LEU A 499 -4.83 -22.15 8.67
CA LEU A 499 -5.88 -22.07 7.64
C LEU A 499 -5.41 -22.55 6.25
N VAL A 500 -4.12 -22.70 6.02
CA VAL A 500 -3.60 -23.18 4.73
C VAL A 500 -4.15 -24.59 4.44
N GLY A 501 -4.69 -24.78 3.23
CA GLY A 501 -5.34 -26.02 2.82
C GLY A 501 -6.83 -26.11 3.21
N THR A 502 -7.36 -25.19 4.02
CA THR A 502 -8.79 -25.15 4.34
C THR A 502 -9.59 -24.88 3.08
N ARG A 503 -10.62 -25.69 2.86
CA ARG A 503 -11.55 -25.55 1.74
C ARG A 503 -12.85 -24.92 2.22
N VAL A 504 -13.30 -23.91 1.49
CA VAL A 504 -14.61 -23.27 1.70
C VAL A 504 -15.39 -23.37 0.40
N HIS A 505 -16.64 -23.80 0.52
CA HIS A 505 -17.56 -23.95 -0.61
C HIS A 505 -18.54 -22.80 -0.57
N THR A 506 -18.80 -22.19 -1.74
CA THR A 506 -19.59 -20.96 -1.80
C THR A 506 -20.49 -20.95 -3.02
N GLN A 507 -21.61 -20.23 -2.91
CA GLN A 507 -22.58 -20.04 -3.97
C GLN A 507 -23.29 -18.70 -3.80
N ALA A 508 -23.50 -17.96 -4.89
CA ALA A 508 -24.24 -16.71 -4.89
C ALA A 508 -25.74 -16.98 -5.15
N LEU A 509 -26.59 -16.24 -4.43
CA LEU A 509 -28.05 -16.32 -4.48
C LEU A 509 -28.63 -14.93 -4.75
N TRP A 510 -29.56 -14.83 -5.73
CA TRP A 510 -30.07 -13.56 -6.20
C TRP A 510 -31.59 -13.51 -6.23
N PRO A 511 -32.26 -12.51 -5.58
CA PRO A 511 -33.67 -12.26 -5.73
C PRO A 511 -33.96 -11.50 -7.04
N TRP A 512 -35.04 -11.87 -7.74
CA TRP A 512 -35.51 -11.20 -8.95
C TRP A 512 -36.90 -10.62 -8.72
N ASN A 513 -37.09 -9.34 -9.01
CA ASN A 513 -38.34 -8.64 -8.77
C ASN A 513 -39.21 -8.34 -10.02
N PRO A 514 -38.78 -8.56 -11.27
CA PRO A 514 -39.68 -8.25 -12.40
C PRO A 514 -40.82 -9.29 -12.48
N PRO A 515 -42.06 -8.85 -12.64
CA PRO A 515 -43.21 -9.76 -12.71
C PRO A 515 -43.15 -10.69 -13.93
N SER A 516 -42.33 -10.39 -14.93
CA SER A 516 -42.18 -11.14 -16.18
C SER A 516 -41.10 -12.23 -16.14
N CYS A 517 -40.32 -12.35 -15.06
CA CYS A 517 -39.27 -13.35 -14.94
C CYS A 517 -39.21 -13.89 -13.51
N GLN A 518 -39.51 -15.16 -13.36
CA GLN A 518 -39.41 -15.91 -12.11
C GLN A 518 -38.52 -17.13 -12.32
N PRO A 519 -37.22 -17.05 -12.04
CA PRO A 519 -36.25 -18.14 -12.27
C PRO A 519 -36.53 -19.38 -11.41
N SER A 520 -37.28 -19.23 -10.30
CA SER A 520 -37.77 -20.31 -9.43
C SER A 520 -39.17 -19.93 -8.92
N THR A 521 -39.86 -20.84 -8.20
CA THR A 521 -41.20 -20.56 -7.67
C THR A 521 -41.22 -19.41 -6.64
N ILE A 522 -40.06 -19.06 -6.07
CA ILE A 522 -39.88 -17.96 -5.11
C ILE A 522 -39.19 -16.73 -5.73
N GLY A 523 -38.93 -16.73 -7.04
CA GLY A 523 -38.26 -15.62 -7.73
C GLY A 523 -36.76 -15.47 -7.42
N TRP A 524 -36.10 -16.55 -7.01
CA TRP A 524 -34.66 -16.56 -6.75
C TRP A 524 -33.90 -17.38 -7.79
N SER A 525 -32.64 -17.02 -8.02
CA SER A 525 -31.66 -17.75 -8.82
C SER A 525 -30.39 -18.00 -8.04
N SER A 526 -29.58 -18.94 -8.51
CA SER A 526 -28.30 -19.30 -7.89
C SER A 526 -27.20 -19.45 -8.92
N SER A 527 -25.95 -19.18 -8.51
CA SER A 527 -24.77 -19.45 -9.34
C SER A 527 -24.41 -20.94 -9.33
N SER A 528 -23.40 -21.33 -10.14
CA SER A 528 -22.61 -22.54 -9.89
C SER A 528 -22.00 -22.49 -8.48
N GLY A 529 -21.65 -23.66 -7.93
CA GLY A 529 -20.82 -23.73 -6.73
C GLY A 529 -19.37 -23.38 -7.03
N LEU A 530 -18.68 -22.76 -6.10
CA LEU A 530 -17.25 -22.48 -6.16
C LEU A 530 -16.58 -22.95 -4.87
N THR A 531 -15.51 -23.72 -5.01
CA THR A 531 -14.61 -24.04 -3.90
C THR A 531 -13.37 -23.17 -3.97
N PHE A 532 -13.02 -22.54 -2.86
CA PHE A 532 -11.70 -21.96 -2.73
C PHE A 532 -10.92 -22.66 -1.62
N THR A 533 -9.63 -22.87 -1.87
CA THR A 533 -8.68 -23.50 -0.95
C THR A 533 -7.65 -22.47 -0.54
N ILE A 534 -7.55 -22.17 0.76
CA ILE A 534 -6.63 -21.13 1.26
C ILE A 534 -5.20 -21.54 0.97
N GLN A 535 -4.49 -20.67 0.24
CA GLN A 535 -3.10 -20.83 -0.17
C GLN A 535 -2.14 -20.26 0.91
N PRO A 536 -0.86 -20.68 0.90
CA PRO A 536 0.16 -20.21 1.84
C PRO A 536 0.35 -18.71 1.92
#